data_a8ecc2354e5731f2fd6306d9b6725a5e
#
_entry.id   a8ecc2354e5731f2fd6306d9b6725a5e
#
_cell.length_a   1.000
_cell.length_b   1.000
_cell.length_c   1.000
_cell.angle_alpha   90.00
_cell.angle_beta   90.00
_cell.angle_gamma   90.00
#
_symmetry.space_group_name_H-M   'P 1'
#
loop_
_entity.id
_entity.type
_entity.pdbx_description
1 polymer ?
#
loop_
_entity_poly.entity_id
_entity_poly.type
_entity_poly.pdbx_seq_one_letter_code
_entity_poly.pdbx_strand_id
1 'polypeptide(L)'
;MKSPTKDIFLVIYSSRLFPSHWGIFVPSSEGSDVGTLVNVIGDPAIGFEHEFKRDYGGEDARRVSKTLLLGKVAFEHAEGRKEVGQNTDNVPNNPLEDIAFSIPPPSKSLRSGTGSVSF
;
A
#
# COMPACT_ATOMS: atom_id res chain seq x y z
N MET A 1 17.42 -4.06 25.93
CA MET A 1 16.99 -2.89 25.13
C MET A 1 16.11 -3.39 23.99
N LYS A 2 14.95 -2.80 23.83
CA LYS A 2 14.06 -3.17 22.74
C LYS A 2 14.59 -2.61 21.42
N SER A 3 14.58 -3.44 20.38
CA SER A 3 14.85 -2.95 19.03
C SER A 3 13.75 -1.98 18.63
N PRO A 4 14.09 -0.91 17.93
CA PRO A 4 13.05 0.02 17.46
C PRO A 4 12.13 -0.68 16.46
N THR A 5 10.88 -0.29 16.52
CA THR A 5 9.85 -0.80 15.61
C THR A 5 9.10 0.34 14.96
N LYS A 6 8.42 0.04 13.87
CA LYS A 6 7.49 0.95 13.23
C LYS A 6 6.09 0.35 13.29
N ASP A 7 5.12 1.20 13.56
CA ASP A 7 3.71 0.83 13.43
C ASP A 7 3.37 0.80 11.94
N ILE A 8 2.57 -0.18 11.55
CA ILE A 8 2.02 -0.24 10.19
C ILE A 8 0.51 -0.24 10.28
N PHE A 9 -0.12 0.41 9.32
CA PHE A 9 -1.56 0.66 9.34
C PHE A 9 -2.21 0.16 8.07
N LEU A 10 -3.43 -0.33 8.22
CA LEU A 10 -4.32 -0.54 7.08
C LEU A 10 -5.11 0.75 6.88
N VAL A 11 -5.06 1.30 5.68
CA VAL A 11 -5.87 2.45 5.31
C VAL A 11 -6.92 2.01 4.31
N ILE A 12 -8.13 2.49 4.50
CA ILE A 12 -9.29 2.10 3.71
C ILE A 12 -9.88 3.35 3.08
N TYR A 13 -10.05 3.29 1.76
CA TYR A 13 -10.69 4.34 0.99
C TYR A 13 -12.07 3.88 0.59
N SER A 14 -13.06 4.69 0.82
CA SER A 14 -14.43 4.37 0.42
C SER A 14 -14.85 5.22 -0.76
N SER A 15 -15.62 4.62 -1.64
CA SER A 15 -16.18 5.30 -2.79
C SER A 15 -17.62 4.83 -2.98
N ARG A 16 -18.48 5.75 -3.41
CA ARG A 16 -19.88 5.40 -3.71
C ARG A 16 -20.01 4.57 -4.97
N LEU A 17 -19.02 4.69 -5.86
CA LEU A 17 -19.09 4.06 -7.18
C LEU A 17 -18.29 2.78 -7.30
N PHE A 18 -17.32 2.59 -6.42
CA PHE A 18 -16.37 1.48 -6.51
C PHE A 18 -16.22 0.80 -5.15
N PRO A 19 -15.81 -0.49 -5.15
CA PRO A 19 -15.45 -1.17 -3.92
C PRO A 19 -14.38 -0.41 -3.16
N SER A 20 -14.31 -0.63 -1.84
CA SER A 20 -13.31 -0.02 -1.00
C SER A 20 -11.92 -0.44 -1.46
N HIS A 21 -11.01 0.51 -1.49
CA HIS A 21 -9.60 0.28 -1.79
C HIS A 21 -8.82 0.25 -0.49
N TRP A 22 -7.93 -0.72 -0.33
CA TRP A 22 -7.12 -0.89 0.86
C TRP A 22 -5.65 -0.72 0.51
N GLY A 23 -4.91 -0.14 1.42
CA GLY A 23 -3.47 -0.03 1.31
C GLY A 23 -2.81 -0.16 2.67
N ILE A 24 -1.52 -0.38 2.68
CA ILE A 24 -0.73 -0.44 3.91
C ILE A 24 0.11 0.83 4.00
N PHE A 25 -0.08 1.58 5.07
CA PHE A 25 0.68 2.81 5.30
C PHE A 25 1.80 2.54 6.30
N VAL A 26 3.01 2.90 5.90
CA VAL A 26 4.21 2.76 6.72
C VAL A 26 4.76 4.16 6.97
N PRO A 27 4.59 4.72 8.17
CA PRO A 27 5.09 6.06 8.47
C PRO A 27 6.61 6.16 8.28
N SER A 28 7.08 7.32 7.84
CA SER A 28 8.51 7.56 7.66
C SER A 28 9.25 7.62 8.99
N SER A 29 8.56 8.04 10.04
CA SER A 29 9.07 8.04 11.40
C SER A 29 7.91 7.84 12.36
N GLU A 30 8.22 7.53 13.62
CA GLU A 30 7.17 7.31 14.61
C GLU A 30 6.28 8.54 14.75
N GLY A 31 4.99 8.33 14.65
CA GLY A 31 4.00 9.40 14.77
C GLY A 31 3.87 10.29 13.55
N SER A 32 4.62 10.03 12.48
CA SER A 32 4.54 10.83 11.27
C SER A 32 3.25 10.55 10.51
N ASP A 33 2.66 11.57 9.93
CA ASP A 33 1.52 11.44 9.03
C ASP A 33 1.95 11.33 7.56
N VAL A 34 3.26 11.24 7.32
CA VAL A 34 3.84 11.06 5.99
C VAL A 34 4.65 9.77 5.99
N GLY A 35 4.57 9.03 4.91
CA GLY A 35 5.31 7.78 4.78
C GLY A 35 5.09 7.13 3.42
N THR A 36 5.22 5.82 3.37
CA THR A 36 5.01 5.07 2.14
C THR A 36 3.66 4.36 2.19
N LEU A 37 2.89 4.49 1.13
CA LEU A 37 1.69 3.70 0.94
C LEU A 37 2.00 2.54 0.01
N VAL A 38 1.86 1.31 0.54
CA VAL A 38 2.03 0.06 -0.21
C VAL A 38 0.65 -0.39 -0.66
N ASN A 39 0.41 -0.43 -1.95
CA ASN A 39 -0.89 -0.83 -2.45
C ASN A 39 -0.81 -1.55 -3.79
N VAL A 40 -1.97 -1.90 -4.31
CA VAL A 40 -2.13 -2.54 -5.61
C VAL A 40 -3.10 -1.68 -6.39
N ILE A 41 -2.73 -1.30 -7.60
CA ILE A 41 -3.56 -0.47 -8.47
C ILE A 41 -3.98 -1.25 -9.70
N GLY A 42 -5.04 -0.78 -10.33
CA GLY A 42 -5.57 -1.39 -11.54
C GLY A 42 -7.06 -1.60 -11.43
N ASP A 43 -7.56 -2.46 -12.29
CA ASP A 43 -8.97 -2.82 -12.30
C ASP A 43 -9.15 -4.26 -12.79
N PRO A 44 -10.33 -4.87 -12.58
CA PRO A 44 -10.54 -6.25 -12.98
C PRO A 44 -10.43 -6.52 -14.49
N ALA A 45 -10.63 -5.52 -15.32
CA ALA A 45 -10.58 -5.69 -16.77
C ALA A 45 -9.14 -5.71 -17.30
N ILE A 46 -8.28 -4.87 -16.73
CA ILE A 46 -6.89 -4.74 -17.17
C ILE A 46 -5.95 -5.61 -16.34
N GLY A 47 -6.29 -5.82 -15.07
CA GLY A 47 -5.45 -6.47 -14.08
C GLY A 47 -4.88 -5.48 -13.11
N PHE A 48 -4.06 -5.97 -12.18
CA PHE A 48 -3.53 -5.18 -11.07
C PHE A 48 -2.02 -5.28 -11.02
N GLU A 49 -1.40 -4.25 -10.47
CA GLU A 49 0.04 -4.23 -10.25
C GLU A 49 0.37 -3.58 -8.92
N HIS A 50 1.55 -3.89 -8.39
CA HIS A 50 2.05 -3.30 -7.15
C HIS A 50 2.42 -1.84 -7.39
N GLU A 51 2.20 -1.04 -6.34
CA GLU A 51 2.55 0.36 -6.36
C GLU A 51 3.00 0.80 -4.97
N PHE A 52 4.11 1.53 -4.91
CA PHE A 52 4.58 2.17 -3.70
C PHE A 52 4.50 3.68 -3.90
N LYS A 53 3.62 4.34 -3.16
CA LYS A 53 3.54 5.80 -3.18
C LYS A 53 4.47 6.34 -2.12
N ARG A 54 5.54 6.98 -2.56
CA ARG A 54 6.53 7.56 -1.66
C ARG A 54 6.05 8.92 -1.17
N ASP A 55 6.44 9.26 0.05
CA ASP A 55 6.10 10.56 0.65
C ASP A 55 4.59 10.83 0.64
N TYR A 56 3.83 9.77 0.90
CA TYR A 56 2.37 9.82 0.93
C TYR A 56 1.89 10.41 2.25
N GLY A 57 0.90 11.29 2.20
CA GLY A 57 0.32 11.87 3.39
C GLY A 57 -0.34 13.21 3.10
N GLY A 58 -0.72 13.92 4.15
CA GLY A 58 -1.37 15.21 4.00
C GLY A 58 -2.62 15.15 3.15
N GLU A 59 -2.64 15.87 2.03
CA GLU A 59 -3.81 15.89 1.17
C GLU A 59 -4.14 14.53 0.54
N ASP A 60 -3.13 13.71 0.30
CA ASP A 60 -3.34 12.38 -0.26
C ASP A 60 -4.21 11.52 0.66
N ALA A 61 -4.11 11.73 1.96
CA ALA A 61 -4.83 10.96 2.95
C ALA A 61 -6.26 11.46 3.18
N ARG A 62 -6.70 12.51 2.51
CA ARG A 62 -8.03 13.10 2.71
C ARG A 62 -9.16 12.15 2.34
N ARG A 63 -8.90 11.21 1.46
CA ARG A 63 -9.90 10.23 1.01
C ARG A 63 -9.93 8.98 1.88
N VAL A 64 -9.04 8.89 2.86
CA VAL A 64 -9.01 7.76 3.76
C VAL A 64 -10.25 7.82 4.65
N SER A 65 -11.07 6.79 4.62
CA SER A 65 -12.28 6.72 5.45
C SER A 65 -12.02 6.02 6.76
N LYS A 66 -11.01 5.15 6.83
CA LYS A 66 -10.70 4.41 8.04
C LYS A 66 -9.24 4.03 8.08
N THR A 67 -8.63 4.11 9.27
CA THR A 67 -7.25 3.68 9.50
C THR A 67 -7.24 2.74 10.68
N LEU A 68 -6.61 1.57 10.49
CA LEU A 68 -6.53 0.53 11.53
C LEU A 68 -5.07 0.17 11.76
N LEU A 69 -4.66 0.15 13.02
CA LEU A 69 -3.32 -0.35 13.35
C LEU A 69 -3.27 -1.85 13.09
N LEU A 70 -2.36 -2.28 12.20
CA LEU A 70 -2.16 -3.70 11.93
C LEU A 70 -1.18 -4.32 12.91
N GLY A 71 -0.16 -3.59 13.30
CA GLY A 71 0.86 -4.10 14.21
C GLY A 71 2.15 -3.34 14.08
N LYS A 72 3.23 -3.98 14.50
CA LYS A 72 4.55 -3.39 14.49
C LYS A 72 5.51 -4.29 13.70
N VAL A 73 6.46 -3.67 13.01
CA VAL A 73 7.55 -4.39 12.34
C VAL A 73 8.86 -3.84 12.83
N ALA A 74 9.90 -4.66 12.79
CA ALA A 74 11.23 -4.19 13.14
C ALA A 74 11.64 -3.04 12.22
N PHE A 75 12.27 -2.03 12.79
CA PHE A 75 12.66 -0.83 12.05
C PHE A 75 13.47 -1.17 10.79
N GLU A 76 14.43 -2.09 10.91
CA GLU A 76 15.27 -2.48 9.78
C GLU A 76 14.48 -3.13 8.64
N HIS A 77 13.31 -3.67 8.90
CA HIS A 77 12.47 -4.26 7.86
C HIS A 77 11.66 -3.23 7.08
N ALA A 78 11.52 -2.04 7.63
CA ALA A 78 10.70 -0.97 7.04
C ALA A 78 11.53 0.26 6.69
N GLU A 79 12.83 0.22 6.92
CA GLU A 79 13.73 1.31 6.59
C GLU A 79 14.18 1.21 5.14
N GLY A 80 14.16 2.32 4.42
CA GLY A 80 14.58 2.34 3.03
C GLY A 80 16.08 2.06 2.88
N ARG A 81 16.42 1.28 1.87
CA ARG A 81 17.81 0.96 1.53
C ARG A 81 18.52 2.13 0.88
N LYS A 82 17.75 3.02 0.27
CA LYS A 82 18.26 4.21 -0.40
C LYS A 82 17.20 5.30 -0.34
N GLU A 83 17.61 6.53 -0.50
CA GLU A 83 16.66 7.62 -0.61
C GLU A 83 15.80 7.45 -1.84
N VAL A 84 14.51 7.68 -1.66
CA VAL A 84 13.55 7.69 -2.76
C VAL A 84 12.92 9.09 -2.79
N GLY A 85 12.58 9.53 -3.98
CA GLY A 85 11.91 10.81 -4.17
C GLY A 85 10.44 10.73 -3.78
N GLN A 86 9.70 11.76 -4.11
CA GLN A 86 8.26 11.85 -3.86
C GLN A 86 7.45 11.07 -4.88
N ASN A 87 8.11 10.34 -5.76
CA ASN A 87 7.46 9.67 -6.87
C ASN A 87 6.83 8.35 -6.44
N THR A 88 5.90 7.92 -7.24
CA THR A 88 5.32 6.59 -7.16
C THR A 88 6.19 5.65 -7.98
N ASP A 89 6.47 4.46 -7.42
CA ASP A 89 7.25 3.45 -8.13
C ASP A 89 6.77 2.04 -7.76
N ASN A 90 7.40 1.03 -8.32
CA ASN A 90 7.12 -0.36 -8.00
C ASN A 90 8.41 -1.14 -7.70
N VAL A 91 9.41 -0.45 -7.23
CA VAL A 91 10.70 -1.05 -6.89
C VAL A 91 10.82 -1.17 -5.37
N PRO A 92 10.80 -2.40 -4.82
CA PRO A 92 10.93 -2.58 -3.38
C PRO A 92 12.21 -1.95 -2.82
N ASN A 93 12.08 -1.25 -1.71
CA ASN A 93 13.17 -0.51 -1.09
C ASN A 93 13.49 -0.96 0.34
N ASN A 94 12.84 -2.03 0.80
CA ASN A 94 13.12 -2.61 2.11
C ASN A 94 12.53 -4.03 2.17
N PRO A 95 12.87 -4.81 3.22
CA PRO A 95 12.34 -6.17 3.35
C PRO A 95 10.81 -6.28 3.37
N LEU A 96 10.12 -5.34 4.01
CA LEU A 96 8.66 -5.33 4.02
C LEU A 96 8.10 -5.19 2.60
N GLU A 97 8.68 -4.30 1.82
CA GLU A 97 8.25 -4.09 0.43
C GLU A 97 8.63 -5.27 -0.46
N ASP A 98 9.77 -5.93 -0.18
CA ASP A 98 10.14 -7.17 -0.87
C ASP A 98 9.06 -8.23 -0.69
N ILE A 99 8.60 -8.41 0.54
CA ILE A 99 7.57 -9.40 0.84
C ILE A 99 6.26 -9.02 0.15
N ALA A 100 5.85 -7.78 0.25
CA ALA A 100 4.63 -7.31 -0.41
C ALA A 100 4.69 -7.52 -1.91
N PHE A 101 5.83 -7.19 -2.52
CA PHE A 101 6.02 -7.34 -3.95
C PHE A 101 6.03 -8.81 -4.39
N SER A 102 6.47 -9.71 -3.51
CA SER A 102 6.52 -11.14 -3.81
C SER A 102 5.14 -11.80 -3.85
N ILE A 103 4.13 -11.15 -3.27
CA ILE A 103 2.76 -11.65 -3.31
C ILE A 103 2.14 -11.16 -4.61
N PRO A 104 1.75 -12.07 -5.54
CA PRO A 104 1.20 -11.63 -6.81
C PRO A 104 -0.06 -10.81 -6.64
N PRO A 105 -0.19 -9.69 -7.35
CA PRO A 105 -1.44 -8.94 -7.34
C PRO A 105 -2.51 -9.73 -8.06
N PRO A 106 -3.80 -9.42 -7.82
CA PRO A 106 -4.87 -10.09 -8.54
C PRO A 106 -4.72 -9.91 -10.05
N SER A 107 -4.96 -10.98 -10.79
CA SER A 107 -5.01 -10.90 -12.25
C SER A 107 -6.35 -10.34 -12.69
N LYS A 108 -6.49 -10.02 -13.97
CA LYS A 108 -7.76 -9.58 -14.48
C LYS A 108 -8.79 -10.69 -14.28
N SER A 109 -9.97 -10.34 -13.81
CA SER A 109 -11.03 -11.29 -13.48
C SER A 109 -12.29 -11.09 -14.30
N LEU A 110 -12.41 -9.98 -15.03
CA LEU A 110 -13.55 -9.74 -15.88
C LEU A 110 -13.30 -10.34 -17.27
N ARG A 111 -14.29 -11.07 -17.77
CA ARG A 111 -14.25 -11.58 -19.13
C ARG A 111 -14.73 -10.51 -20.07
N SER A 112 -14.02 -10.37 -21.18
CA SER A 112 -14.42 -9.48 -22.24
C SER A 112 -15.81 -9.88 -22.76
N GLY A 113 -16.76 -8.96 -22.71
CA GLY A 113 -18.06 -9.09 -23.34
C GLY A 113 -19.16 -9.82 -22.58
N THR A 114 -18.88 -10.51 -21.50
CA THR A 114 -19.91 -11.26 -20.77
C THR A 114 -20.30 -10.68 -19.43
N GLY A 115 -19.45 -9.87 -18.84
CA GLY A 115 -19.73 -9.30 -17.54
C GLY A 115 -19.82 -10.29 -16.40
N SER A 116 -19.48 -11.54 -16.63
CA SER A 116 -19.53 -12.58 -15.63
C SER A 116 -18.28 -12.55 -14.78
N VAL A 117 -18.46 -12.46 -13.47
CA VAL A 117 -17.33 -12.43 -12.52
C VAL A 117 -17.36 -13.75 -11.76
N SER A 118 -16.23 -14.46 -11.78
CA SER A 118 -16.02 -15.65 -10.98
C SER A 118 -15.28 -15.31 -9.71
N PHE A 119 -15.78 -15.78 -8.61
CA PHE A 119 -15.12 -15.65 -7.33
C PHE A 119 -14.68 -17.01 -6.82
#